data_af2605eb7a2c6ee3bd26dab88e4e3668
#
_entry.id   af2605eb7a2c6ee3bd26dab88e4e3668
#
_cell.length_a   1.000
_cell.length_b   1.000
_cell.length_c   1.000
_cell.angle_alpha   90.00
_cell.angle_beta   90.00
_cell.angle_gamma   90.00
#
_symmetry.space_group_name_H-M   'P 1'
#
loop_
_entity.id
_entity.type
_entity.pdbx_description
1 polymer ?
#
loop_
_entity_poly.entity_id
_entity_poly.type
_entity_poly.pdbx_seq_one_letter_code
_entity_poly.pdbx_strand_id
1 'polypeptide(L)'
;DLPGKNAGDAVTLEEQNLLMNSTEIVASVYNGKTWTSTRLTNDGTPDLAPATAVGGNDKAIVFWRSVYTPDPGTQGSNNLLNFTTRDCIMYRCYNSGTWSEAKILYNGATGSVKALQAAMLPDGTAMAVYSLDRSGTGDTSAYEIAYCTVAADGTPGTAMLATCDSNLDENPQVVAANFGSGDDRFVIGWHSVRDGSSDIQLLAV
;
A
#
# COMPACT_ATOMS: atom_id res chain seq x y z
N ASP A 1 14.96 -3.58 17.14
CA ASP A 1 15.28 -3.32 18.56
C ASP A 1 16.33 -2.21 18.69
N LEU A 2 16.14 -1.29 19.63
CA LEU A 2 17.16 -0.29 19.99
C LEU A 2 18.19 -0.89 20.92
N PRO A 3 19.49 -0.82 20.59
CA PRO A 3 20.54 -1.34 21.45
C PRO A 3 20.50 -0.70 22.85
N GLY A 4 20.47 -1.54 23.88
CA GLY A 4 20.50 -1.08 25.29
C GLY A 4 19.18 -0.54 25.84
N LYS A 5 18.06 -0.70 25.11
CA LYS A 5 16.71 -0.31 25.56
C LYS A 5 15.85 -1.54 25.82
N ASN A 6 14.99 -1.45 26.83
CA ASN A 6 13.96 -2.44 27.14
C ASN A 6 12.56 -1.90 26.78
N ALA A 7 11.58 -2.79 26.73
CA ALA A 7 10.19 -2.38 26.55
C ALA A 7 9.75 -1.46 27.72
N GLY A 8 9.26 -0.27 27.37
CA GLY A 8 8.83 0.75 28.34
C GLY A 8 9.87 1.84 28.63
N ASP A 9 11.10 1.69 28.16
CA ASP A 9 12.10 2.76 28.28
C ASP A 9 11.72 3.97 27.40
N ALA A 10 11.99 5.17 27.90
CA ALA A 10 11.82 6.39 27.11
C ALA A 10 12.78 6.38 25.90
N VAL A 11 12.27 6.74 24.74
CA VAL A 11 13.04 6.83 23.49
C VAL A 11 13.14 8.28 23.04
N THR A 12 14.29 8.65 22.53
CA THR A 12 14.53 9.97 21.93
C THR A 12 13.92 10.03 20.54
N LEU A 13 13.79 11.22 19.97
CA LEU A 13 13.34 11.39 18.59
C LEU A 13 14.27 10.72 17.58
N GLU A 14 15.59 10.77 17.83
CA GLU A 14 16.59 10.09 16.99
C GLU A 14 16.42 8.56 17.01
N GLU A 15 16.21 7.99 18.18
CA GLU A 15 15.95 6.55 18.35
C GLU A 15 14.61 6.14 17.71
N GLN A 16 13.58 6.99 17.79
CA GLN A 16 12.30 6.77 17.09
C GLN A 16 12.50 6.76 15.56
N ASN A 17 13.24 7.71 15.03
CA ASN A 17 13.57 7.77 13.60
C ASN A 17 14.36 6.52 13.15
N LEU A 18 15.32 6.06 13.97
CA LEU A 18 16.07 4.84 13.69
C LEU A 18 15.16 3.61 13.64
N LEU A 19 14.22 3.48 14.57
CA LEU A 19 13.24 2.40 14.57
C LEU A 19 12.36 2.44 13.32
N MET A 20 11.84 3.62 12.98
CA MET A 20 10.98 3.79 11.80
C MET A 20 11.74 3.45 10.51
N ASN A 21 12.95 3.97 10.34
CA ASN A 21 13.78 3.70 9.16
C ASN A 21 14.23 2.22 9.06
N SER A 22 14.09 1.45 10.13
CA SER A 22 14.35 -0.01 10.13
C SER A 22 13.10 -0.86 9.95
N THR A 23 11.94 -0.23 9.69
CA THR A 23 10.70 -0.96 9.40
C THR A 23 10.71 -1.46 7.96
N GLU A 24 10.65 -2.76 7.81
CA GLU A 24 10.84 -3.43 6.52
C GLU A 24 9.74 -4.46 6.26
N ILE A 25 9.49 -4.76 5.00
CA ILE A 25 8.52 -5.78 4.60
C ILE A 25 9.16 -7.16 4.56
N VAL A 26 8.52 -8.10 5.22
CA VAL A 26 8.87 -9.53 5.19
C VAL A 26 7.66 -10.29 4.71
N ALA A 27 7.84 -11.15 3.73
CA ALA A 27 6.83 -12.10 3.28
C ALA A 27 7.17 -13.52 3.72
N SER A 28 6.15 -14.27 4.12
CA SER A 28 6.28 -15.70 4.45
C SER A 28 5.35 -16.50 3.55
N VAL A 29 5.89 -17.49 2.85
CA VAL A 29 5.15 -18.37 1.95
C VAL A 29 5.11 -19.77 2.55
N TYR A 30 3.91 -20.37 2.62
CA TYR A 30 3.70 -21.74 3.04
C TYR A 30 3.52 -22.65 1.84
N ASN A 31 4.37 -23.67 1.73
CA ASN A 31 4.36 -24.62 0.60
C ASN A 31 3.56 -25.92 0.88
N GLY A 32 2.69 -25.90 1.90
CA GLY A 32 1.95 -27.08 2.36
C GLY A 32 2.68 -27.90 3.45
N LYS A 33 3.95 -27.62 3.73
CA LYS A 33 4.78 -28.32 4.73
C LYS A 33 5.56 -27.36 5.63
N THR A 34 6.20 -26.36 5.05
CA THR A 34 7.09 -25.42 5.72
C THR A 34 6.81 -24.01 5.28
N TRP A 35 7.11 -23.08 6.19
CA TRP A 35 7.16 -21.65 5.90
C TRP A 35 8.54 -21.24 5.43
N THR A 36 8.60 -20.43 4.38
CA THR A 36 9.83 -19.77 3.94
C THR A 36 9.63 -18.25 4.04
N SER A 37 10.44 -17.58 4.86
CA SER A 37 10.38 -16.14 5.03
C SER A 37 11.47 -15.46 4.20
N THR A 38 11.08 -14.40 3.51
CA THR A 38 11.98 -13.57 2.69
C THR A 38 11.79 -12.10 3.10
N ARG A 39 12.87 -11.42 3.43
CA ARG A 39 12.88 -9.97 3.61
C ARG A 39 12.80 -9.32 2.24
N LEU A 40 11.74 -8.56 1.99
CA LEU A 40 11.47 -7.95 0.69
C LEU A 40 12.12 -6.58 0.53
N THR A 41 12.34 -5.86 1.63
CA THR A 41 12.95 -4.54 1.63
C THR A 41 14.13 -4.48 2.60
N ASN A 42 15.12 -3.62 2.33
CA ASN A 42 16.29 -3.39 3.18
C ASN A 42 17.03 -2.14 2.70
N ASP A 43 16.36 -1.00 2.69
CA ASP A 43 16.89 0.22 2.08
C ASP A 43 17.01 1.41 3.06
N GLY A 44 16.59 1.19 4.32
CA GLY A 44 16.62 2.23 5.35
C GLY A 44 15.50 3.27 5.18
N THR A 45 14.51 2.96 4.36
CA THR A 45 13.28 3.74 4.20
C THR A 45 12.16 3.05 4.99
N PRO A 46 11.29 3.78 5.71
CA PRO A 46 10.16 3.14 6.37
C PRO A 46 9.19 2.51 5.38
N ASP A 47 9.06 1.20 5.42
CA ASP A 47 8.12 0.43 4.62
C ASP A 47 6.98 -0.09 5.51
N LEU A 48 5.76 0.32 5.20
CA LEU A 48 4.62 0.22 6.10
C LEU A 48 3.37 -0.31 5.37
N ALA A 49 2.40 -0.76 6.17
CA ALA A 49 1.06 -1.10 5.72
C ALA A 49 1.04 -2.04 4.49
N PRO A 50 1.63 -3.24 4.58
CA PRO A 50 1.60 -4.18 3.47
C PRO A 50 0.17 -4.65 3.18
N ALA A 51 -0.16 -4.75 1.88
CA ALA A 51 -1.37 -5.37 1.37
C ALA A 51 -0.98 -6.48 0.39
N THR A 52 -1.59 -7.66 0.52
CA THR A 52 -1.22 -8.83 -0.27
C THR A 52 -2.42 -9.34 -1.04
N ALA A 53 -2.22 -9.65 -2.31
CA ALA A 53 -3.16 -10.42 -3.12
C ALA A 53 -2.54 -11.73 -3.59
N VAL A 54 -3.33 -12.79 -3.57
CA VAL A 54 -2.91 -14.14 -3.97
C VAL A 54 -3.85 -14.63 -5.06
N GLY A 55 -3.28 -15.15 -6.12
CA GLY A 55 -4.00 -15.74 -7.25
C GLY A 55 -3.72 -17.23 -7.40
N GLY A 56 -4.27 -17.80 -8.47
CA GLY A 56 -3.95 -19.16 -8.90
C GLY A 56 -2.52 -19.27 -9.44
N ASN A 57 -2.08 -20.51 -9.69
CA ASN A 57 -0.81 -20.82 -10.33
C ASN A 57 0.43 -20.29 -9.58
N ASP A 58 0.40 -20.37 -8.26
CA ASP A 58 1.52 -19.97 -7.38
C ASP A 58 1.97 -18.52 -7.60
N LYS A 59 0.99 -17.63 -7.80
CA LYS A 59 1.19 -16.18 -7.97
C LYS A 59 0.70 -15.41 -6.76
N ALA A 60 1.48 -14.44 -6.35
CA ALA A 60 1.08 -13.45 -5.35
C ALA A 60 1.75 -12.10 -5.66
N ILE A 61 1.23 -11.05 -5.05
CA ILE A 61 1.81 -9.72 -5.07
C ILE A 61 1.70 -9.10 -3.69
N VAL A 62 2.73 -8.39 -3.29
CA VAL A 62 2.71 -7.58 -2.07
C VAL A 62 2.90 -6.13 -2.49
N PHE A 63 1.98 -5.28 -2.06
CA PHE A 63 2.08 -3.84 -2.13
C PHE A 63 2.41 -3.31 -0.74
N TRP A 64 3.12 -2.19 -0.67
CA TRP A 64 3.35 -1.51 0.60
C TRP A 64 3.51 -0.01 0.39
N ARG A 65 3.30 0.72 1.46
CA ARG A 65 3.58 2.15 1.51
C ARG A 65 5.04 2.34 1.90
N SER A 66 5.80 3.04 1.07
CA SER A 66 7.16 3.47 1.37
C SER A 66 7.19 4.98 1.55
N VAL A 67 7.79 5.46 2.62
CA VAL A 67 7.93 6.90 2.85
C VAL A 67 9.17 7.37 2.10
N TYR A 68 8.98 7.85 0.91
CA TYR A 68 10.05 8.28 0.02
C TYR A 68 10.47 9.72 0.28
N THR A 69 11.73 9.93 0.60
CA THR A 69 12.36 11.25 0.61
C THR A 69 13.27 11.36 -0.63
N PRO A 70 12.87 12.10 -1.68
CA PRO A 70 13.63 12.14 -2.93
C PRO A 70 14.94 12.94 -2.86
N ASP A 71 15.23 13.60 -1.74
CA ASP A 71 16.43 14.43 -1.59
C ASP A 71 17.44 13.76 -0.65
N PRO A 72 18.53 13.17 -1.18
CA PRO A 72 19.59 12.60 -0.36
C PRO A 72 20.32 13.64 0.51
N GLY A 73 20.15 14.93 0.26
CA GLY A 73 20.69 16.01 1.09
C GLY A 73 19.86 16.29 2.35
N THR A 74 18.65 15.77 2.45
CA THR A 74 17.74 15.93 3.59
C THR A 74 17.64 14.70 4.48
N GLN A 75 18.52 13.72 4.32
CA GLN A 75 18.56 12.48 5.13
C GLN A 75 18.71 12.68 6.66
N GLY A 76 18.73 13.88 7.16
CA GLY A 76 18.73 14.18 8.59
C GLY A 76 17.39 14.66 9.15
N SER A 77 16.35 14.82 8.31
CA SER A 77 15.06 15.37 8.73
C SER A 77 13.87 14.44 8.53
N ASN A 78 14.07 13.12 8.52
CA ASN A 78 12.99 12.15 8.63
C ASN A 78 12.34 12.26 10.02
N ASN A 79 11.71 13.38 10.24
CA ASN A 79 10.89 13.64 11.40
C ASN A 79 9.58 12.86 11.21
N LEU A 80 9.09 12.20 12.25
CA LEU A 80 7.75 11.57 12.27
C LEU A 80 6.66 12.48 11.71
N LEU A 81 6.84 13.81 11.81
CA LEU A 81 5.94 14.81 11.24
C LEU A 81 5.97 14.87 9.70
N ASN A 82 7.01 14.36 9.06
CA ASN A 82 7.14 14.34 7.60
C ASN A 82 6.59 13.07 6.95
N PHE A 83 6.18 12.06 7.74
CA PHE A 83 5.56 10.82 7.24
C PHE A 83 4.18 11.05 6.57
N THR A 84 3.64 12.24 6.65
CA THR A 84 2.32 12.57 6.10
C THR A 84 2.37 13.22 4.72
N THR A 85 3.54 13.57 4.19
CA THR A 85 3.64 14.47 3.05
C THR A 85 4.08 13.84 1.73
N ARG A 86 4.66 12.64 1.74
CA ARG A 86 5.10 11.94 0.51
C ARG A 86 5.12 10.45 0.71
N ASP A 87 4.08 9.79 0.25
CA ASP A 87 4.02 8.34 0.22
C ASP A 87 4.18 7.83 -1.21
N CYS A 88 4.94 6.76 -1.32
CA CYS A 88 5.07 5.97 -2.52
C CYS A 88 4.41 4.62 -2.27
N ILE A 89 3.74 4.06 -3.25
CA ILE A 89 3.32 2.65 -3.22
C ILE A 89 4.30 1.85 -4.05
N MET A 90 4.93 0.88 -3.39
CA MET A 90 5.84 -0.08 -3.97
C MET A 90 5.19 -1.45 -4.07
N TYR A 91 5.72 -2.33 -4.91
CA TYR A 91 5.28 -3.71 -4.99
C TYR A 91 6.38 -4.67 -5.42
N ARG A 92 6.20 -5.94 -5.09
CA ARG A 92 6.91 -7.11 -5.64
C ARG A 92 5.93 -8.19 -6.02
N CYS A 93 6.17 -8.82 -7.16
CA CYS A 93 5.44 -9.99 -7.59
C CYS A 93 6.16 -11.27 -7.15
N TYR A 94 5.39 -12.25 -6.70
CA TYR A 94 5.84 -13.62 -6.47
C TYR A 94 5.34 -14.49 -7.59
N ASN A 95 6.22 -15.31 -8.13
CA ASN A 95 5.88 -16.30 -9.16
C ASN A 95 6.72 -17.55 -8.95
N SER A 96 6.05 -18.66 -8.67
CA SER A 96 6.64 -20.01 -8.61
C SER A 96 7.94 -20.05 -7.79
N GLY A 97 7.93 -19.53 -6.57
CA GLY A 97 9.07 -19.59 -5.65
C GLY A 97 9.99 -18.38 -5.66
N THR A 98 9.78 -17.41 -6.55
CA THR A 98 10.70 -16.27 -6.71
C THR A 98 9.97 -14.92 -6.60
N TRP A 99 10.55 -13.99 -5.84
CA TRP A 99 10.13 -12.59 -5.76
C TRP A 99 10.84 -11.76 -6.83
N SER A 100 10.10 -10.88 -7.50
CA SER A 100 10.69 -9.88 -8.41
C SER A 100 11.48 -8.82 -7.64
N GLU A 101 12.22 -7.97 -8.34
CA GLU A 101 12.70 -6.72 -7.79
C GLU A 101 11.55 -5.79 -7.40
N ALA A 102 11.80 -4.90 -6.44
CA ALA A 102 10.85 -3.89 -6.03
C ALA A 102 10.62 -2.87 -7.16
N LYS A 103 9.36 -2.53 -7.38
CA LYS A 103 8.95 -1.55 -8.38
C LYS A 103 8.02 -0.51 -7.76
N ILE A 104 8.01 0.68 -8.33
CA ILE A 104 7.09 1.74 -7.96
C ILE A 104 5.75 1.50 -8.68
N LEU A 105 4.66 1.46 -7.92
CA LEU A 105 3.30 1.48 -8.44
C LEU A 105 2.77 2.90 -8.56
N TYR A 106 2.93 3.67 -7.50
CA TYR A 106 2.49 5.05 -7.41
C TYR A 106 3.56 5.89 -6.71
N ASN A 107 3.93 7.00 -7.34
CA ASN A 107 4.84 7.98 -6.76
C ASN A 107 4.09 9.30 -6.62
N GLY A 108 3.49 9.50 -5.44
CA GLY A 108 2.83 10.74 -5.10
C GLY A 108 3.85 11.84 -4.83
N ALA A 109 3.85 12.90 -5.65
CA ALA A 109 4.66 14.09 -5.36
C ALA A 109 4.19 14.83 -4.10
N THR A 110 2.94 14.64 -3.70
CA THR A 110 2.30 15.26 -2.54
C THR A 110 1.23 14.33 -1.99
N GLY A 111 1.04 14.32 -0.68
CA GLY A 111 -0.05 13.62 -0.02
C GLY A 111 0.32 12.25 0.57
N SER A 112 -0.49 11.83 1.52
CA SER A 112 -0.35 10.55 2.20
C SER A 112 -1.29 9.51 1.61
N VAL A 113 -0.84 8.26 1.64
CA VAL A 113 -1.62 7.08 1.29
C VAL A 113 -2.07 6.38 2.57
N LYS A 114 -3.35 6.06 2.67
CA LYS A 114 -3.93 5.32 3.80
C LYS A 114 -4.72 4.12 3.30
N ALA A 115 -4.97 3.19 4.20
CA ALA A 115 -5.88 2.05 4.01
C ALA A 115 -5.62 1.27 2.71
N LEU A 116 -4.36 0.96 2.42
CA LEU A 116 -3.95 0.17 1.26
C LEU A 116 -4.53 -1.24 1.33
N GLN A 117 -5.21 -1.67 0.27
CA GLN A 117 -5.81 -3.00 0.12
C GLN A 117 -5.47 -3.58 -1.24
N ALA A 118 -5.57 -4.90 -1.40
CA ALA A 118 -5.25 -5.55 -2.66
C ALA A 118 -6.14 -6.76 -2.95
N ALA A 119 -6.37 -7.01 -4.23
CA ALA A 119 -7.01 -8.22 -4.74
C ALA A 119 -6.34 -8.66 -6.05
N MET A 120 -6.56 -9.92 -6.47
CA MET A 120 -6.04 -10.47 -7.72
C MET A 120 -7.13 -11.25 -8.44
N LEU A 121 -7.27 -11.01 -9.75
CA LEU A 121 -8.15 -11.77 -10.64
C LEU A 121 -7.54 -13.14 -10.98
N PRO A 122 -8.35 -14.08 -11.48
CA PRO A 122 -7.86 -15.41 -11.88
C PRO A 122 -6.80 -15.39 -12.97
N ASP A 123 -6.79 -14.39 -13.84
CA ASP A 123 -5.77 -14.19 -14.88
C ASP A 123 -4.41 -13.74 -14.34
N GLY A 124 -4.34 -13.36 -13.07
CA GLY A 124 -3.15 -12.86 -12.39
C GLY A 124 -3.00 -11.35 -12.41
N THR A 125 -3.97 -10.61 -12.97
CA THR A 125 -4.03 -9.16 -12.83
C THR A 125 -4.34 -8.80 -11.38
N ALA A 126 -3.53 -7.97 -10.76
CA ALA A 126 -3.73 -7.50 -9.39
C ALA A 126 -4.16 -6.03 -9.36
N MET A 127 -4.88 -5.64 -8.32
CA MET A 127 -5.26 -4.25 -8.06
C MET A 127 -4.85 -3.88 -6.63
N ALA A 128 -4.23 -2.71 -6.49
CA ALA A 128 -4.10 -1.99 -5.24
C ALA A 128 -5.15 -0.87 -5.21
N VAL A 129 -5.86 -0.74 -4.10
CA VAL A 129 -6.78 0.35 -3.83
C VAL A 129 -6.38 1.04 -2.53
N TYR A 130 -6.51 2.36 -2.46
CA TYR A 130 -6.04 3.15 -1.33
C TYR A 130 -6.79 4.47 -1.22
N SER A 131 -6.79 5.04 -0.02
CA SER A 131 -7.22 6.41 0.24
C SER A 131 -6.03 7.35 0.04
N LEU A 132 -6.20 8.37 -0.80
CA LEU A 132 -5.15 9.33 -1.17
C LEU A 132 -5.54 10.74 -0.72
N ASP A 133 -4.71 11.37 0.11
CA ASP A 133 -4.79 12.80 0.38
C ASP A 133 -4.25 13.59 -0.83
N ARG A 134 -5.13 14.13 -1.65
CA ARG A 134 -4.76 14.90 -2.84
C ARG A 134 -4.21 16.29 -2.52
N SER A 135 -4.58 16.85 -1.37
CA SER A 135 -4.14 18.17 -0.97
C SER A 135 -2.71 18.20 -0.42
N GLY A 136 -2.26 17.07 0.15
CA GLY A 136 -1.02 16.99 0.90
C GLY A 136 -1.04 17.77 2.22
N THR A 137 -2.21 18.25 2.65
CA THR A 137 -2.37 19.06 3.87
C THR A 137 -2.89 18.24 5.05
N GLY A 138 -3.35 17.00 4.80
CA GLY A 138 -4.03 16.16 5.79
C GLY A 138 -5.49 16.56 6.01
N ASP A 139 -6.04 17.44 5.17
CA ASP A 139 -7.47 17.80 5.21
C ASP A 139 -8.30 16.56 4.83
N THR A 140 -9.20 16.18 5.72
CA THR A 140 -10.05 15.00 5.55
C THR A 140 -10.97 15.11 4.33
N SER A 141 -11.41 16.32 3.97
CA SER A 141 -12.24 16.56 2.78
C SER A 141 -11.50 16.37 1.45
N ALA A 142 -10.17 16.18 1.49
CA ALA A 142 -9.34 15.97 0.30
C ALA A 142 -8.94 14.49 0.10
N TYR A 143 -9.46 13.58 0.92
CA TYR A 143 -9.21 12.15 0.75
C TYR A 143 -10.14 11.56 -0.30
N GLU A 144 -9.52 10.95 -1.30
CA GLU A 144 -10.17 10.29 -2.42
C GLU A 144 -9.79 8.82 -2.50
N ILE A 145 -10.64 7.99 -3.06
CA ILE A 145 -10.30 6.62 -3.36
C ILE A 145 -9.58 6.55 -4.70
N ALA A 146 -8.39 5.99 -4.68
CA ALA A 146 -7.58 5.74 -5.86
C ALA A 146 -7.27 4.25 -5.99
N TYR A 147 -7.02 3.80 -7.22
CA TYR A 147 -6.59 2.44 -7.50
C TYR A 147 -5.58 2.40 -8.64
N CYS A 148 -4.81 1.33 -8.69
CA CYS A 148 -3.89 1.02 -9.77
C CYS A 148 -3.81 -0.49 -9.96
N THR A 149 -3.72 -0.94 -11.20
CA THR A 149 -3.56 -2.36 -11.52
C THR A 149 -2.11 -2.71 -11.82
N VAL A 150 -1.78 -3.98 -11.65
CA VAL A 150 -0.54 -4.61 -12.12
C VAL A 150 -0.94 -5.82 -12.94
N ALA A 151 -0.55 -5.84 -14.21
CA ALA A 151 -0.83 -6.97 -15.09
C ALA A 151 -0.11 -8.25 -14.62
N ALA A 152 -0.55 -9.39 -15.13
CA ALA A 152 -0.02 -10.71 -14.76
C ALA A 152 1.49 -10.89 -15.04
N ASP A 153 2.05 -10.07 -15.93
CA ASP A 153 3.49 -10.02 -16.25
C ASP A 153 4.29 -9.08 -15.33
N GLY A 154 3.61 -8.43 -14.38
CA GLY A 154 4.20 -7.48 -13.46
C GLY A 154 4.37 -6.07 -14.02
N THR A 155 3.66 -5.71 -15.10
CA THR A 155 3.62 -4.35 -15.65
C THR A 155 2.59 -3.51 -14.89
N PRO A 156 2.97 -2.35 -14.32
CA PRO A 156 2.02 -1.47 -13.63
C PRO A 156 1.16 -0.68 -14.64
N GLY A 157 -0.11 -0.51 -14.32
CA GLY A 157 -1.02 0.39 -15.00
C GLY A 157 -0.87 1.84 -14.50
N THR A 158 -1.73 2.71 -14.99
CA THR A 158 -1.83 4.09 -14.52
C THR A 158 -2.75 4.17 -13.29
N ALA A 159 -2.38 4.97 -12.31
CA ALA A 159 -3.24 5.24 -11.17
C ALA A 159 -4.50 6.01 -11.60
N MET A 160 -5.65 5.57 -11.14
CA MET A 160 -6.96 6.13 -11.42
C MET A 160 -7.64 6.55 -10.13
N LEU A 161 -8.48 7.57 -10.21
CA LEU A 161 -9.35 7.96 -9.11
C LEU A 161 -10.72 7.27 -9.27
N ALA A 162 -11.19 6.62 -8.23
CA ALA A 162 -12.57 6.13 -8.14
C ALA A 162 -13.52 7.25 -7.70
N THR A 163 -13.01 8.19 -6.90
CA THR A 163 -13.75 9.38 -6.44
C THR A 163 -12.98 10.65 -6.80
N CYS A 164 -13.68 11.76 -6.93
CA CYS A 164 -13.10 13.09 -7.16
C CYS A 164 -14.13 14.15 -6.80
N ASP A 165 -14.46 14.27 -5.52
CA ASP A 165 -15.47 15.20 -5.04
C ASP A 165 -15.02 15.89 -3.73
N SER A 166 -15.92 16.40 -2.94
CA SER A 166 -15.63 17.08 -1.66
C SER A 166 -16.02 16.27 -0.44
N ASN A 167 -16.36 14.99 -0.64
CA ASN A 167 -16.67 14.09 0.48
C ASN A 167 -15.37 13.59 1.12
N LEU A 168 -15.45 13.10 2.34
CA LEU A 168 -14.42 12.28 2.92
C LEU A 168 -14.63 10.85 2.43
N ASP A 169 -13.75 10.36 1.55
CA ASP A 169 -13.75 8.99 1.07
C ASP A 169 -12.59 8.19 1.68
N GLU A 170 -12.93 7.17 2.45
CA GLU A 170 -11.94 6.44 3.24
C GLU A 170 -12.22 4.94 3.36
N ASN A 171 -11.25 4.23 3.92
CA ASN A 171 -11.34 2.80 4.24
C ASN A 171 -11.76 1.92 3.06
N PRO A 172 -11.14 2.05 1.86
CA PRO A 172 -11.49 1.21 0.73
C PRO A 172 -11.20 -0.26 1.01
N GLN A 173 -12.03 -1.09 0.39
CA GLN A 173 -11.85 -2.54 0.30
C GLN A 173 -11.91 -2.93 -1.16
N VAL A 174 -11.21 -3.99 -1.55
CA VAL A 174 -11.28 -4.52 -2.90
C VAL A 174 -11.38 -6.03 -2.87
N VAL A 175 -12.21 -6.58 -3.73
CA VAL A 175 -12.31 -8.02 -3.97
C VAL A 175 -12.30 -8.31 -5.46
N ALA A 176 -11.79 -9.49 -5.83
CA ALA A 176 -12.00 -10.07 -7.14
C ALA A 176 -13.34 -10.80 -7.14
N ALA A 177 -14.19 -10.53 -8.12
CA ALA A 177 -15.52 -11.13 -8.24
C ALA A 177 -15.77 -11.63 -9.66
N ASN A 178 -16.46 -12.77 -9.77
CA ASN A 178 -16.92 -13.30 -11.05
C ASN A 178 -18.42 -13.00 -11.21
N PHE A 179 -18.75 -12.24 -12.24
CA PHE A 179 -20.14 -11.86 -12.56
C PHE A 179 -20.84 -12.86 -13.50
N GLY A 180 -20.20 -13.99 -13.75
CA GLY A 180 -20.70 -15.06 -14.61
C GLY A 180 -20.04 -15.05 -16.00
N SER A 181 -20.05 -16.21 -16.65
CA SER A 181 -19.50 -16.38 -18.01
C SER A 181 -18.05 -15.93 -18.21
N GLY A 182 -17.23 -15.96 -17.15
CA GLY A 182 -15.83 -15.49 -17.20
C GLY A 182 -15.67 -13.98 -17.15
N ASP A 183 -16.69 -13.25 -16.74
CA ASP A 183 -16.63 -11.82 -16.49
C ASP A 183 -16.06 -11.56 -15.09
N ASP A 184 -14.71 -11.63 -14.98
CA ASP A 184 -13.98 -11.38 -13.76
C ASP A 184 -13.68 -9.90 -13.63
N ARG A 185 -14.07 -9.29 -12.51
CA ARG A 185 -13.90 -7.87 -12.22
C ARG A 185 -13.41 -7.64 -10.80
N PHE A 186 -12.85 -6.45 -10.57
CA PHE A 186 -12.67 -5.94 -9.23
C PHE A 186 -13.94 -5.20 -8.78
N VAL A 187 -14.29 -5.39 -7.52
CA VAL A 187 -15.30 -4.57 -6.85
C VAL A 187 -14.62 -3.81 -5.72
N ILE A 188 -14.67 -2.50 -5.80
CA ILE A 188 -14.15 -1.57 -4.79
C ILE A 188 -15.33 -1.08 -3.97
N GLY A 189 -15.24 -1.15 -2.64
CA GLY A 189 -16.21 -0.57 -1.72
C GLY A 189 -15.50 0.41 -0.79
N TRP A 190 -16.14 1.52 -0.44
CA TRP A 190 -15.56 2.49 0.49
C TRP A 190 -16.63 3.20 1.30
N HIS A 191 -16.19 3.85 2.35
CA HIS A 191 -17.00 4.70 3.20
C HIS A 191 -16.90 6.14 2.71
N SER A 192 -18.04 6.75 2.39
CA SER A 192 -18.15 8.14 1.95
C SER A 192 -18.93 8.96 2.97
N VAL A 193 -18.39 10.09 3.42
CA VAL A 193 -19.03 10.98 4.39
C VAL A 193 -19.29 12.32 3.75
N ARG A 194 -20.56 12.72 3.77
CA ARG A 194 -21.03 14.00 3.24
C ARG A 194 -22.04 14.64 4.18
N ASP A 195 -21.85 15.91 4.52
CA ASP A 195 -22.80 16.73 5.30
C ASP A 195 -23.30 16.02 6.58
N GLY A 196 -22.41 15.27 7.25
CA GLY A 196 -22.74 14.51 8.46
C GLY A 196 -23.51 13.21 8.24
N SER A 197 -23.78 12.84 7.00
CA SER A 197 -24.28 11.51 6.59
C SER A 197 -23.15 10.63 6.11
N SER A 198 -23.26 9.33 6.32
CA SER A 198 -22.28 8.38 5.82
C SER A 198 -22.95 7.25 5.03
N ASP A 199 -22.35 6.90 3.91
CA ASP A 199 -22.82 5.86 3.00
C ASP A 199 -21.70 4.90 2.66
N ILE A 200 -22.06 3.69 2.23
CA ILE A 200 -21.13 2.76 1.58
C ILE A 200 -21.34 2.87 0.08
N GLN A 201 -20.29 3.19 -0.62
CA GLN A 201 -20.27 3.29 -2.09
C GLN A 201 -19.59 2.05 -2.69
N LEU A 202 -19.97 1.70 -3.91
CA LEU A 202 -19.42 0.55 -4.64
C LEU A 202 -19.13 0.93 -6.09
N LEU A 203 -18.01 0.42 -6.62
CA LEU A 203 -17.61 0.54 -8.01
C LEU A 203 -17.13 -0.83 -8.52
N ALA A 204 -17.62 -1.29 -9.65
CA ALA A 204 -17.07 -2.42 -10.37
C ALA A 204 -16.15 -1.92 -11.50
N VAL A 205 -14.93 -2.49 -11.58
CA VAL A 205 -13.89 -2.11 -12.54
C VAL A 205 -13.46 -3.33 -13.35
#